data_8a003638e29614ad5661d83ddee06eb1
#
_entry.id   8a003638e29614ad5661d83ddee06eb1
#
_cell.length_a   1.000
_cell.length_b   1.000
_cell.length_c   1.000
_cell.angle_alpha   90.00
_cell.angle_beta   90.00
_cell.angle_gamma   90.00
#
_symmetry.space_group_name_H-M   'P 1'
#
loop_
_entity.id
_entity.type
_entity.pdbx_description
1 polymer ?
#
loop_
_entity_poly.entity_id
_entity_poly.type
_entity_poly.pdbx_seq_one_letter_code
_entity_poly.pdbx_strand_id
1 'polypeptide(L)'
;RVWLKEGIKVTNLHPDDGSAIQASNLFTDLIYYLLTDKRGGIGETLARTDADLDKLIDKDQLSETAKFLRKNKLFCNGAISQPENVRSWLSEKAPVFLCDFILSDGRFSVKPALPVTDGGDINHTGAVTIKQIFTSGNILEDSFKLDYLEAEERNLFKATVRYRVERENQLPGEATVTVRSGEGDGEVPTETFDVTDLCTSRDHAVLIGKYMVTLRKRITHTCTFSTTPYGLDLAPGDYIRVITESSPYSAVRTGTIAADGTITLATSIEDGDYKIIYYATSTDDADAEVVTIDVSNGIAQDWSDSGRGAAIFSLVETLTSENVYRVEQLTLNQENIVEISASEFPCDNGSVSLIAKDIKDRDLFDVF
;
A
#
# COMPACT_ATOMS: atom_id res chain seq x y z
N ARG A 1 -2.83 -9.90 -40.37
CA ARG A 1 -2.47 -9.74 -38.94
C ARG A 1 -0.96 -9.78 -38.83
N VAL A 2 -0.37 -8.85 -38.09
CA VAL A 2 1.07 -8.80 -37.84
C VAL A 2 1.28 -9.34 -36.39
N TRP A 3 2.13 -10.35 -36.25
CA TRP A 3 2.59 -10.83 -34.97
C TRP A 3 3.86 -10.05 -34.60
N LEU A 4 3.76 -9.24 -33.54
CA LEU A 4 4.92 -8.51 -33.01
C LEU A 4 5.53 -9.35 -31.90
N LYS A 5 6.73 -9.89 -32.12
CA LYS A 5 7.49 -10.61 -31.08
C LYS A 5 8.11 -9.68 -30.05
N GLU A 6 8.34 -8.43 -30.45
CA GLU A 6 8.91 -7.39 -29.58
C GLU A 6 7.98 -6.19 -29.61
N GLY A 7 7.71 -5.63 -28.43
CA GLY A 7 6.93 -4.43 -28.27
C GLY A 7 7.72 -3.15 -28.58
N ILE A 8 7.17 -2.02 -28.17
CA ILE A 8 7.83 -0.71 -28.25
C ILE A 8 9.12 -0.75 -27.42
N LYS A 9 10.19 -0.14 -27.93
CA LYS A 9 11.42 0.08 -27.15
C LYS A 9 11.19 1.22 -26.18
N VAL A 10 11.36 0.94 -24.90
CA VAL A 10 11.16 1.86 -23.78
C VAL A 10 12.40 1.90 -22.90
N THR A 11 12.54 2.95 -22.11
CA THR A 11 13.59 3.01 -21.09
C THR A 11 13.26 2.05 -19.98
N ASN A 12 14.14 1.10 -19.72
CA ASN A 12 13.97 0.13 -18.64
C ASN A 12 14.38 0.75 -17.30
N LEU A 13 13.49 0.69 -16.34
CA LEU A 13 13.70 1.28 -15.02
C LEU A 13 14.25 0.29 -14.00
N HIS A 14 14.22 -1.01 -14.31
CA HIS A 14 14.79 -2.01 -13.40
C HIS A 14 16.31 -1.77 -13.23
N PRO A 15 16.83 -1.76 -12.00
CA PRO A 15 18.23 -1.40 -11.74
C PRO A 15 19.25 -2.25 -12.50
N ASP A 16 18.98 -3.54 -12.69
CA ASP A 16 19.88 -4.45 -13.38
C ASP A 16 19.99 -4.16 -14.90
N ASP A 17 19.03 -3.42 -15.46
CA ASP A 17 18.99 -3.13 -16.89
C ASP A 17 19.73 -1.82 -17.25
N GLY A 18 20.19 -1.07 -16.24
CA GLY A 18 21.05 0.11 -16.43
C GLY A 18 20.43 1.20 -17.30
N SER A 19 19.12 1.40 -17.27
CA SER A 19 18.36 2.34 -18.11
C SER A 19 18.51 2.11 -19.62
N ALA A 20 18.71 0.86 -20.03
CA ALA A 20 18.79 0.49 -21.46
C ALA A 20 17.46 0.77 -22.15
N ILE A 21 17.53 1.18 -23.42
CA ILE A 21 16.35 1.38 -24.28
C ILE A 21 16.12 0.10 -25.08
N GLN A 22 15.18 -0.71 -24.61
CA GLN A 22 14.85 -1.99 -25.25
C GLN A 22 13.38 -2.35 -25.02
N ALA A 23 12.92 -3.43 -25.64
CA ALA A 23 11.57 -3.94 -25.36
C ALA A 23 11.47 -4.40 -23.91
N SER A 24 10.39 -4.02 -23.25
CA SER A 24 10.10 -4.39 -21.87
C SER A 24 8.65 -4.88 -21.73
N ASN A 25 8.43 -5.72 -20.77
CA ASN A 25 7.12 -6.18 -20.32
C ASN A 25 6.81 -5.76 -18.88
N LEU A 26 7.55 -4.76 -18.34
CA LEU A 26 7.27 -4.20 -17.02
C LEU A 26 6.29 -3.04 -17.16
N PHE A 27 5.26 -3.03 -16.32
CA PHE A 27 4.25 -1.99 -16.32
C PHE A 27 4.84 -0.61 -15.99
N THR A 28 5.85 -0.53 -15.12
CA THR A 28 6.57 0.70 -14.78
C THR A 28 7.26 1.34 -15.98
N ASP A 29 7.84 0.54 -16.86
CA ASP A 29 8.51 1.03 -18.05
C ASP A 29 7.50 1.58 -19.06
N LEU A 30 6.34 0.93 -19.17
CA LEU A 30 5.22 1.43 -19.97
C LEU A 30 4.67 2.74 -19.40
N ILE A 31 4.52 2.85 -18.07
CA ILE A 31 4.08 4.09 -17.40
C ILE A 31 5.08 5.22 -17.72
N TYR A 32 6.36 4.97 -17.51
CA TYR A 32 7.38 5.97 -17.79
C TYR A 32 7.35 6.43 -19.25
N TYR A 33 7.18 5.49 -20.18
CA TYR A 33 6.99 5.82 -21.60
C TYR A 33 5.74 6.68 -21.83
N LEU A 34 4.59 6.30 -21.29
CA LEU A 34 3.35 7.07 -21.47
C LEU A 34 3.42 8.47 -20.88
N LEU A 35 4.17 8.66 -19.80
CA LEU A 35 4.34 9.97 -19.17
C LEU A 35 5.39 10.83 -19.85
N THR A 36 6.40 10.25 -20.52
CA THR A 36 7.54 11.00 -21.08
C THR A 36 7.56 11.13 -22.60
N ASP A 37 7.02 10.15 -23.32
CA ASP A 37 7.06 10.19 -24.79
C ASP A 37 6.11 11.28 -25.34
N LYS A 38 6.62 12.05 -26.29
CA LYS A 38 5.91 13.20 -26.87
C LYS A 38 4.92 12.82 -27.99
N ARG A 39 5.02 11.60 -28.53
CA ARG A 39 4.18 11.12 -29.65
C ARG A 39 3.18 10.06 -29.21
N GLY A 40 3.65 9.06 -28.49
CA GLY A 40 2.83 7.94 -28.00
C GLY A 40 2.31 8.11 -26.59
N GLY A 41 2.71 9.17 -25.89
CA GLY A 41 2.34 9.51 -24.53
C GLY A 41 1.88 10.95 -24.36
N ILE A 42 1.90 11.42 -23.13
CA ILE A 42 1.46 12.77 -22.73
C ILE A 42 2.63 13.71 -22.39
N GLY A 43 3.87 13.33 -22.72
CA GLY A 43 5.07 14.08 -22.33
C GLY A 43 5.07 15.54 -22.79
N GLU A 44 4.55 15.84 -23.98
CA GLU A 44 4.43 17.21 -24.47
C GLU A 44 3.40 18.04 -23.71
N THR A 45 2.36 17.37 -23.18
CA THR A 45 1.30 18.02 -22.40
C THR A 45 1.72 18.24 -20.96
N LEU A 46 2.49 17.31 -20.36
CA LEU A 46 2.93 17.38 -18.97
C LEU A 46 3.98 18.44 -18.74
N ALA A 47 4.98 18.55 -19.63
CA ALA A 47 6.05 19.51 -19.45
C ALA A 47 6.66 19.95 -20.78
N ARG A 48 7.20 21.17 -20.80
CA ARG A 48 7.85 21.75 -21.99
C ARG A 48 9.26 21.21 -22.23
N THR A 49 9.93 20.79 -21.18
CA THR A 49 11.31 20.29 -21.24
C THR A 49 11.43 18.93 -20.58
N ASP A 50 12.42 18.13 -20.98
CA ASP A 50 12.67 16.81 -20.38
C ASP A 50 13.13 16.93 -18.92
N ALA A 51 13.80 18.02 -18.58
CA ALA A 51 14.20 18.31 -17.19
C ALA A 51 13.00 18.61 -16.27
N ASP A 52 11.92 19.16 -16.82
CA ASP A 52 10.69 19.39 -16.05
C ASP A 52 9.87 18.08 -15.94
N LEU A 53 9.90 17.21 -16.94
CA LEU A 53 9.33 15.87 -16.86
C LEU A 53 9.96 15.04 -15.74
N ASP A 54 11.29 15.12 -15.62
CA ASP A 54 12.03 14.41 -14.56
C ASP A 54 11.63 14.85 -13.15
N LYS A 55 11.18 16.10 -13.00
CA LYS A 55 10.67 16.60 -11.71
C LYS A 55 9.25 16.13 -11.39
N LEU A 56 8.48 15.75 -12.40
CA LEU A 56 7.09 15.30 -12.25
C LEU A 56 6.96 13.77 -12.10
N ILE A 57 8.07 13.03 -12.23
CA ILE A 57 8.06 11.58 -12.18
C ILE A 57 9.03 11.10 -11.10
N ASP A 58 8.56 10.27 -10.20
CA ASP A 58 9.40 9.61 -9.21
C ASP A 58 10.02 8.34 -9.82
N LYS A 59 11.20 8.50 -10.42
CA LYS A 59 11.92 7.40 -11.06
C LYS A 59 12.42 6.36 -10.06
N ASP A 60 12.77 6.78 -8.85
CA ASP A 60 13.32 5.89 -7.83
C ASP A 60 12.21 4.94 -7.35
N GLN A 61 11.03 5.46 -7.05
CA GLN A 61 9.89 4.62 -6.70
C GLN A 61 9.47 3.70 -7.87
N LEU A 62 9.47 4.18 -9.10
CA LEU A 62 9.20 3.33 -10.27
C LEU A 62 10.23 2.21 -10.42
N SER A 63 11.51 2.49 -10.14
CA SER A 63 12.58 1.49 -10.17
C SER A 63 12.40 0.42 -9.10
N GLU A 64 12.05 0.80 -7.87
CA GLU A 64 11.72 -0.16 -6.80
C GLU A 64 10.49 -1.02 -7.17
N THR A 65 9.47 -0.39 -7.74
CA THR A 65 8.29 -1.12 -8.21
C THR A 65 8.63 -2.06 -9.37
N ALA A 66 9.58 -1.69 -10.24
CA ALA A 66 10.07 -2.58 -11.30
C ALA A 66 10.70 -3.87 -10.75
N LYS A 67 11.45 -3.79 -9.63
CA LYS A 67 11.96 -4.98 -8.92
C LYS A 67 10.82 -5.88 -8.47
N PHE A 68 9.79 -5.29 -7.84
CA PHE A 68 8.60 -6.02 -7.39
C PHE A 68 7.90 -6.74 -8.55
N LEU A 69 7.63 -6.05 -9.65
CA LEU A 69 6.95 -6.61 -10.81
C LEU A 69 7.75 -7.78 -11.42
N ARG A 70 9.04 -7.59 -11.63
CA ARG A 70 9.92 -8.63 -12.20
C ARG A 70 10.02 -9.85 -11.30
N LYS A 71 10.21 -9.64 -10.00
CA LYS A 71 10.38 -10.71 -9.03
C LYS A 71 9.14 -11.59 -8.89
N ASN A 72 7.96 -10.97 -8.90
CA ASN A 72 6.68 -11.67 -8.79
C ASN A 72 6.08 -12.06 -10.16
N LYS A 73 6.82 -11.85 -11.26
CA LYS A 73 6.40 -12.22 -12.63
C LYS A 73 5.10 -11.55 -13.07
N LEU A 74 4.87 -10.32 -12.62
CA LEU A 74 3.72 -9.50 -12.98
C LEU A 74 4.02 -8.75 -14.28
N PHE A 75 3.92 -9.43 -15.39
CA PHE A 75 4.31 -8.90 -16.70
C PHE A 75 3.11 -8.32 -17.44
N CYS A 76 3.34 -7.17 -18.05
CA CYS A 76 2.41 -6.46 -18.89
C CYS A 76 2.61 -6.85 -20.36
N ASN A 77 1.70 -7.61 -20.90
CA ASN A 77 1.73 -8.03 -22.30
C ASN A 77 0.40 -7.64 -22.97
N GLY A 78 0.36 -6.50 -23.64
CA GLY A 78 -0.87 -5.99 -24.21
C GLY A 78 -0.66 -4.95 -25.30
N ALA A 79 -1.76 -4.40 -25.79
CA ALA A 79 -1.77 -3.31 -26.73
C ALA A 79 -2.85 -2.31 -26.34
N ILE A 80 -2.48 -1.03 -26.26
CA ILE A 80 -3.43 0.07 -26.11
C ILE A 80 -3.94 0.40 -27.51
N SER A 81 -5.21 0.10 -27.79
CA SER A 81 -5.80 0.22 -29.12
C SER A 81 -6.69 1.44 -29.29
N GLN A 82 -7.04 2.12 -28.20
CA GLN A 82 -7.92 3.29 -28.23
C GLN A 82 -7.30 4.43 -27.43
N PRO A 83 -7.55 5.69 -27.84
CA PRO A 83 -7.12 6.83 -27.06
C PRO A 83 -7.94 6.92 -25.78
N GLU A 84 -7.27 6.94 -24.65
CA GLU A 84 -7.86 7.03 -23.32
C GLU A 84 -7.20 8.15 -22.52
N ASN A 85 -7.87 8.59 -21.43
CA ASN A 85 -7.22 9.47 -20.48
C ASN A 85 -6.14 8.69 -19.71
N VAL A 86 -4.88 9.08 -19.90
CA VAL A 86 -3.73 8.35 -19.34
C VAL A 86 -3.84 8.17 -17.84
N ARG A 87 -4.23 9.23 -17.10
CA ARG A 87 -4.37 9.13 -15.63
C ARG A 87 -5.44 8.12 -15.22
N SER A 88 -6.62 8.20 -15.81
CA SER A 88 -7.72 7.27 -15.51
C SER A 88 -7.34 5.84 -15.86
N TRP A 89 -6.71 5.65 -17.03
CA TRP A 89 -6.25 4.35 -17.48
C TRP A 89 -5.20 3.75 -16.53
N LEU A 90 -4.21 4.54 -16.10
CA LEU A 90 -3.18 4.09 -15.16
C LEU A 90 -3.79 3.71 -13.81
N SER A 91 -4.73 4.50 -13.28
CA SER A 91 -5.42 4.19 -12.02
C SER A 91 -6.27 2.92 -12.13
N GLU A 92 -6.88 2.67 -13.27
CA GLU A 92 -7.69 1.45 -13.51
C GLU A 92 -6.82 0.20 -13.71
N LYS A 93 -5.67 0.34 -14.40
CA LYS A 93 -4.84 -0.82 -14.76
C LYS A 93 -3.76 -1.16 -13.73
N ALA A 94 -3.35 -0.23 -12.86
CA ALA A 94 -2.36 -0.50 -11.82
C ALA A 94 -2.74 -1.67 -10.88
N PRO A 95 -4.01 -1.83 -10.43
CA PRO A 95 -4.41 -2.96 -9.61
C PRO A 95 -4.23 -4.34 -10.26
N VAL A 96 -4.24 -4.42 -11.59
CA VAL A 96 -3.93 -5.68 -12.32
C VAL A 96 -2.51 -6.18 -11.98
N PHE A 97 -1.61 -5.27 -11.65
CA PHE A 97 -0.23 -5.55 -11.27
C PHE A 97 0.01 -5.49 -9.75
N LEU A 98 -1.07 -5.53 -8.94
CA LEU A 98 -1.02 -5.36 -7.49
C LEU A 98 -0.29 -4.08 -7.08
N CYS A 99 -0.56 -3.01 -7.79
CA CYS A 99 0.03 -1.69 -7.58
C CYS A 99 -1.05 -0.62 -7.53
N ASP A 100 -0.73 0.51 -6.92
CA ASP A 100 -1.53 1.72 -6.96
C ASP A 100 -0.78 2.81 -7.72
N PHE A 101 -1.51 3.51 -8.58
CA PHE A 101 -1.01 4.71 -9.23
C PHE A 101 -1.18 5.89 -8.28
N ILE A 102 -0.09 6.52 -7.91
CA ILE A 102 -0.07 7.58 -6.89
C ILE A 102 0.47 8.88 -7.45
N LEU A 103 0.01 9.98 -6.86
CA LEU A 103 0.58 11.31 -7.02
C LEU A 103 1.00 11.79 -5.62
N SER A 104 2.29 11.85 -5.38
CA SER A 104 2.88 12.31 -4.13
C SER A 104 3.87 13.43 -4.42
N ASP A 105 3.82 14.52 -3.65
CA ASP A 105 4.71 15.71 -3.81
C ASP A 105 4.72 16.26 -5.25
N GLY A 106 3.59 16.16 -5.93
CA GLY A 106 3.48 16.58 -7.33
C GLY A 106 4.15 15.65 -8.34
N ARG A 107 4.62 14.46 -7.90
CA ARG A 107 5.25 13.46 -8.75
C ARG A 107 4.35 12.25 -8.99
N PHE A 108 4.31 11.82 -10.21
CA PHE A 108 3.62 10.59 -10.60
C PHE A 108 4.50 9.38 -10.30
N SER A 109 3.89 8.37 -9.69
CA SER A 109 4.54 7.08 -9.43
C SER A 109 3.55 5.94 -9.35
N VAL A 110 4.08 4.73 -9.16
CA VAL A 110 3.34 3.51 -8.88
C VAL A 110 4.00 2.79 -7.72
N LYS A 111 3.21 2.41 -6.74
CA LYS A 111 3.67 1.74 -5.53
C LYS A 111 3.00 0.37 -5.41
N PRO A 112 3.70 -0.69 -5.00
CA PRO A 112 3.08 -1.98 -4.70
C PRO A 112 1.97 -1.84 -3.65
N ALA A 113 0.85 -2.52 -3.87
CA ALA A 113 -0.27 -2.57 -2.93
C ALA A 113 -0.01 -3.49 -1.73
N LEU A 114 1.05 -4.28 -1.79
CA LEU A 114 1.52 -5.19 -0.75
C LEU A 114 2.88 -4.75 -0.23
N PRO A 115 3.23 -5.09 1.01
CA PRO A 115 4.57 -4.85 1.53
C PRO A 115 5.59 -5.68 0.73
N VAL A 116 6.75 -5.09 0.50
CA VAL A 116 7.81 -5.65 -0.35
C VAL A 116 9.12 -5.70 0.42
N THR A 117 9.92 -6.72 0.17
CA THR A 117 11.30 -6.81 0.66
C THR A 117 12.23 -5.98 -0.24
N ASP A 118 13.44 -5.65 0.21
CA ASP A 118 14.46 -4.96 -0.59
C ASP A 118 14.78 -5.69 -1.92
N GLY A 119 14.59 -6.99 -1.96
CA GLY A 119 14.75 -7.82 -3.16
C GLY A 119 13.56 -7.83 -4.11
N GLY A 120 12.47 -7.14 -3.80
CA GLY A 120 11.26 -7.07 -4.61
C GLY A 120 10.26 -8.21 -4.39
N ASP A 121 10.50 -9.15 -3.48
CA ASP A 121 9.52 -10.20 -3.14
C ASP A 121 8.39 -9.62 -2.27
N ILE A 122 7.19 -10.21 -2.36
CA ILE A 122 6.11 -9.91 -1.41
C ILE A 122 6.58 -10.26 0.00
N ASN A 123 6.57 -9.27 0.89
CA ASN A 123 7.01 -9.44 2.27
C ASN A 123 5.88 -10.05 3.12
N HIS A 124 6.00 -11.34 3.41
CA HIS A 124 5.02 -12.10 4.18
C HIS A 124 5.54 -12.52 5.57
N THR A 125 6.72 -12.06 5.96
CA THR A 125 7.35 -12.42 7.25
C THR A 125 7.84 -11.21 8.04
N GLY A 126 8.19 -10.10 7.36
CA GLY A 126 8.68 -8.91 7.99
C GLY A 126 7.54 -7.94 8.35
N ALA A 127 7.73 -7.21 9.43
CA ALA A 127 6.81 -6.14 9.82
C ALA A 127 6.71 -5.06 8.74
N VAL A 128 5.54 -4.45 8.60
CA VAL A 128 5.38 -3.24 7.78
C VAL A 128 5.99 -2.04 8.52
N THR A 129 6.61 -1.15 7.79
CA THR A 129 7.15 0.08 8.36
C THR A 129 6.02 1.07 8.60
N ILE A 130 5.72 1.34 9.87
CA ILE A 130 4.74 2.36 10.25
C ILE A 130 5.41 3.73 10.16
N LYS A 131 4.94 4.57 9.27
CA LYS A 131 5.56 5.88 9.04
C LYS A 131 5.16 6.93 10.06
N GLN A 132 3.89 6.91 10.50
CA GLN A 132 3.38 7.84 11.52
C GLN A 132 2.34 7.18 12.42
N ILE A 133 2.15 7.79 13.60
CA ILE A 133 1.12 7.42 14.56
C ILE A 133 0.15 8.58 14.73
N PHE A 134 -1.14 8.25 14.70
CA PHE A 134 -2.23 9.17 14.98
C PHE A 134 -2.98 8.74 16.24
N THR A 135 -3.19 9.71 17.11
CA THR A 135 -3.87 9.52 18.40
C THR A 135 -4.84 10.67 18.63
N SER A 136 -5.66 10.60 19.66
CA SER A 136 -6.54 11.71 20.07
C SER A 136 -5.77 13.03 20.29
N GLY A 137 -4.44 12.99 20.50
CA GLY A 137 -3.62 14.19 20.70
C GLY A 137 -3.20 14.91 19.42
N ASN A 138 -3.21 14.25 18.26
CA ASN A 138 -2.84 14.85 16.97
C ASN A 138 -3.90 14.70 15.87
N ILE A 139 -5.02 14.07 16.19
CA ILE A 139 -6.24 14.11 15.39
C ILE A 139 -7.07 15.30 15.86
N LEU A 140 -7.63 16.08 14.94
CA LEU A 140 -8.50 17.19 15.29
C LEU A 140 -9.78 16.66 15.92
N GLU A 141 -10.25 17.37 16.95
CA GLU A 141 -11.47 17.05 17.68
C GLU A 141 -12.66 16.87 16.71
N ASP A 142 -13.49 15.87 16.97
CA ASP A 142 -14.69 15.51 16.20
C ASP A 142 -14.45 15.16 14.70
N SER A 143 -13.20 15.04 14.26
CA SER A 143 -12.90 14.72 12.85
C SER A 143 -12.75 13.21 12.56
N PHE A 144 -12.53 12.39 13.59
CA PHE A 144 -12.32 10.95 13.40
C PHE A 144 -13.64 10.24 13.09
N LYS A 145 -13.64 9.52 11.98
CA LYS A 145 -14.78 8.72 11.52
C LYS A 145 -14.31 7.34 11.11
N LEU A 146 -15.00 6.33 11.58
CA LEU A 146 -14.81 4.94 11.22
C LEU A 146 -16.02 4.45 10.44
N ASP A 147 -15.81 4.04 9.20
CA ASP A 147 -16.86 3.53 8.32
C ASP A 147 -16.64 2.04 8.08
N TYR A 148 -17.55 1.20 8.61
CA TYR A 148 -17.51 -0.24 8.39
C TYR A 148 -18.10 -0.58 7.03
N LEU A 149 -17.45 -1.48 6.30
CA LEU A 149 -17.98 -2.04 5.07
C LEU A 149 -19.26 -2.84 5.36
N GLU A 150 -20.23 -2.72 4.49
CA GLU A 150 -21.49 -3.43 4.63
C GLU A 150 -21.28 -4.96 4.58
N ALA A 151 -22.17 -5.71 5.22
CA ALA A 151 -22.06 -7.18 5.26
C ALA A 151 -22.03 -7.81 3.86
N GLU A 152 -22.75 -7.20 2.90
CA GLU A 152 -22.79 -7.65 1.50
C GLU A 152 -21.44 -7.46 0.80
N GLU A 153 -20.72 -6.38 1.09
CA GLU A 153 -19.40 -6.10 0.54
C GLU A 153 -18.31 -7.02 1.10
N ARG A 154 -18.54 -7.62 2.26
CA ARG A 154 -17.64 -8.58 2.92
C ARG A 154 -17.97 -10.04 2.65
N ASN A 155 -19.02 -10.32 1.92
CA ASN A 155 -19.36 -11.69 1.56
C ASN A 155 -18.24 -12.37 0.77
N LEU A 156 -17.90 -13.58 1.16
CA LEU A 156 -16.97 -14.40 0.42
C LEU A 156 -17.48 -14.66 -0.99
N PHE A 157 -16.58 -14.67 -1.96
CA PHE A 157 -16.91 -14.91 -3.36
C PHE A 157 -15.84 -15.76 -4.04
N LYS A 158 -16.16 -16.28 -5.23
CA LYS A 158 -15.19 -16.90 -6.13
C LYS A 158 -14.70 -15.85 -7.11
N ALA A 159 -13.40 -15.58 -7.13
CA ALA A 159 -12.80 -14.71 -8.12
C ALA A 159 -12.52 -15.50 -9.39
N THR A 160 -13.22 -15.22 -10.46
CA THR A 160 -12.92 -15.78 -11.79
C THR A 160 -12.17 -14.74 -12.60
N VAL A 161 -10.89 -14.99 -12.83
CA VAL A 161 -10.01 -14.09 -13.55
C VAL A 161 -9.88 -14.58 -15.00
N ARG A 162 -10.27 -13.74 -15.96
CA ARG A 162 -10.11 -13.99 -17.40
C ARG A 162 -8.80 -13.36 -17.85
N TYR A 163 -7.96 -14.14 -18.51
CA TYR A 163 -6.68 -13.70 -19.06
C TYR A 163 -6.47 -14.20 -20.46
N ARG A 164 -5.55 -13.57 -21.19
CA ARG A 164 -5.25 -13.93 -22.58
C ARG A 164 -4.19 -15.03 -22.62
N VAL A 165 -4.42 -16.05 -23.45
CA VAL A 165 -3.42 -17.10 -23.72
C VAL A 165 -2.84 -16.85 -25.10
N GLU A 166 -1.54 -16.63 -25.14
CA GLU A 166 -0.80 -16.49 -26.39
C GLU A 166 -0.17 -17.85 -26.77
N ARG A 167 -0.44 -18.30 -27.96
CA ARG A 167 0.13 -19.52 -28.52
C ARG A 167 0.89 -19.20 -29.80
N GLU A 168 2.07 -19.76 -29.91
CA GLU A 168 2.87 -19.55 -31.10
C GLU A 168 2.11 -20.03 -32.35
N ASN A 169 2.05 -19.16 -33.38
CA ASN A 169 1.36 -19.39 -34.65
C ASN A 169 -0.15 -19.66 -34.57
N GLN A 170 -0.82 -19.31 -33.47
CA GLN A 170 -2.27 -19.41 -33.32
C GLN A 170 -2.90 -18.04 -33.01
N LEU A 171 -4.21 -17.95 -33.11
CA LEU A 171 -4.93 -16.80 -32.60
C LEU A 171 -4.84 -16.81 -31.07
N PRO A 172 -4.68 -15.62 -30.44
CA PRO A 172 -4.79 -15.49 -29.00
C PRO A 172 -6.14 -16.08 -28.56
N GLY A 173 -6.10 -16.89 -27.52
CA GLY A 173 -7.28 -17.44 -26.87
C GLY A 173 -7.50 -16.74 -25.54
N GLU A 174 -8.66 -16.94 -24.97
CA GLU A 174 -8.97 -16.54 -23.59
C GLU A 174 -9.00 -17.79 -22.72
N ALA A 175 -8.55 -17.65 -21.49
CA ALA A 175 -8.68 -18.68 -20.47
C ALA A 175 -9.17 -18.02 -19.17
N THR A 176 -9.72 -18.83 -18.30
CA THR A 176 -10.18 -18.41 -16.98
C THR A 176 -9.47 -19.23 -15.91
N VAL A 177 -9.24 -18.62 -14.78
CA VAL A 177 -8.88 -19.30 -13.55
C VAL A 177 -9.81 -18.84 -12.45
N THR A 178 -10.33 -19.77 -11.67
CA THR A 178 -11.20 -19.45 -10.54
C THR A 178 -10.45 -19.71 -9.25
N VAL A 179 -10.48 -18.74 -8.36
CA VAL A 179 -9.87 -18.79 -7.03
C VAL A 179 -10.96 -18.55 -6.00
N ARG A 180 -11.05 -19.42 -5.00
CA ARG A 180 -11.94 -19.22 -3.83
C ARG A 180 -11.17 -19.46 -2.54
N SER A 181 -11.68 -18.91 -1.43
CA SER A 181 -11.21 -19.31 -0.10
C SER A 181 -11.58 -20.76 0.15
N GLY A 182 -10.63 -21.57 0.64
CA GLY A 182 -10.85 -22.97 1.02
C GLY A 182 -11.70 -23.17 2.27
N GLU A 183 -12.11 -22.08 2.93
CA GLU A 183 -12.96 -22.13 4.13
C GLU A 183 -14.45 -22.15 3.74
N GLY A 184 -15.09 -23.28 3.90
CA GLY A 184 -16.54 -23.47 3.80
C GLY A 184 -17.02 -24.20 2.54
N ASP A 185 -17.94 -25.16 2.75
CA ASP A 185 -18.57 -25.97 1.70
C ASP A 185 -19.74 -25.27 0.98
N GLY A 186 -20.01 -24.00 1.31
CA GLY A 186 -21.16 -23.25 0.77
C GLY A 186 -20.96 -22.77 -0.66
N GLU A 187 -22.06 -22.68 -1.42
CA GLU A 187 -22.05 -21.94 -2.68
C GLU A 187 -21.92 -20.45 -2.40
N VAL A 188 -20.85 -19.85 -2.94
CA VAL A 188 -20.59 -18.42 -2.87
C VAL A 188 -20.74 -17.79 -4.25
N PRO A 189 -21.14 -16.50 -4.34
CA PRO A 189 -21.27 -15.80 -5.61
C PRO A 189 -19.96 -15.78 -6.37
N THR A 190 -20.04 -15.66 -7.69
CA THR A 190 -18.87 -15.58 -8.57
C THR A 190 -18.73 -14.17 -9.12
N GLU A 191 -17.58 -13.56 -8.94
CA GLU A 191 -17.23 -12.29 -9.56
C GLU A 191 -16.15 -12.50 -10.62
N THR A 192 -16.32 -11.84 -11.77
CA THR A 192 -15.42 -11.99 -12.91
C THR A 192 -14.57 -10.74 -13.08
N PHE A 193 -13.26 -10.94 -13.09
CA PHE A 193 -12.26 -9.91 -13.34
C PHE A 193 -11.64 -10.14 -14.71
N ASP A 194 -11.82 -9.19 -15.62
CA ASP A 194 -11.27 -9.27 -16.98
C ASP A 194 -9.94 -8.54 -17.06
N VAL A 195 -8.86 -9.29 -17.22
CA VAL A 195 -7.49 -8.76 -17.35
C VAL A 195 -6.86 -9.19 -18.68
N THR A 196 -7.68 -9.57 -19.65
CA THR A 196 -7.24 -10.08 -20.96
C THR A 196 -6.41 -9.06 -21.75
N ASP A 197 -6.61 -7.77 -21.49
CA ASP A 197 -5.90 -6.69 -22.17
C ASP A 197 -4.38 -6.73 -21.92
N LEU A 198 -3.98 -7.05 -20.68
CA LEU A 198 -2.60 -6.88 -20.23
C LEU A 198 -1.98 -8.15 -19.64
N CYS A 199 -2.77 -9.12 -19.20
CA CYS A 199 -2.30 -10.33 -18.55
C CYS A 199 -2.32 -11.54 -19.50
N THR A 200 -1.17 -12.22 -19.63
CA THR A 200 -1.02 -13.44 -20.45
C THR A 200 -0.56 -14.67 -19.63
N SER A 201 -0.37 -14.51 -18.33
CA SER A 201 0.14 -15.55 -17.45
C SER A 201 -0.94 -16.07 -16.52
N ARG A 202 -1.08 -17.41 -16.43
CA ARG A 202 -1.96 -18.07 -15.47
C ARG A 202 -1.56 -17.76 -14.03
N ASP A 203 -0.27 -17.76 -13.73
CA ASP A 203 0.22 -17.53 -12.36
C ASP A 203 -0.07 -16.10 -11.91
N HIS A 204 0.05 -15.12 -12.82
CA HIS A 204 -0.35 -13.73 -12.58
C HIS A 204 -1.86 -13.63 -12.31
N ALA A 205 -2.69 -14.29 -13.13
CA ALA A 205 -4.14 -14.31 -12.94
C ALA A 205 -4.55 -14.97 -11.60
N VAL A 206 -3.88 -16.07 -11.20
CA VAL A 206 -4.08 -16.70 -9.89
C VAL A 206 -3.74 -15.74 -8.76
N LEU A 207 -2.63 -15.01 -8.88
CA LEU A 207 -2.19 -14.06 -7.85
C LEU A 207 -3.20 -12.91 -7.68
N ILE A 208 -3.74 -12.39 -8.79
CA ILE A 208 -4.85 -11.40 -8.76
C ILE A 208 -6.06 -11.97 -8.03
N GLY A 209 -6.50 -13.18 -8.39
CA GLY A 209 -7.65 -13.82 -7.76
C GLY A 209 -7.47 -14.01 -6.25
N LYS A 210 -6.31 -14.51 -5.82
CA LYS A 210 -5.95 -14.65 -4.41
C LYS A 210 -5.99 -13.29 -3.69
N TYR A 211 -5.41 -12.26 -4.29
CA TYR A 211 -5.38 -10.91 -3.71
C TYR A 211 -6.81 -10.37 -3.52
N MET A 212 -7.67 -10.45 -4.53
CA MET A 212 -9.05 -9.96 -4.44
C MET A 212 -9.88 -10.69 -3.39
N VAL A 213 -9.78 -12.02 -3.32
CA VAL A 213 -10.47 -12.83 -2.29
C VAL A 213 -9.97 -12.47 -0.90
N THR A 214 -8.64 -12.29 -0.73
CA THR A 214 -8.05 -11.95 0.56
C THR A 214 -8.44 -10.55 1.02
N LEU A 215 -8.44 -9.55 0.13
CA LEU A 215 -8.86 -8.19 0.47
C LEU A 215 -10.27 -8.19 1.06
N ARG A 216 -11.23 -8.84 0.37
CA ARG A 216 -12.62 -8.91 0.82
C ARG A 216 -12.77 -9.63 2.17
N LYS A 217 -11.97 -10.67 2.39
CA LYS A 217 -11.98 -11.41 3.65
C LYS A 217 -11.42 -10.59 4.82
N ARG A 218 -10.41 -9.78 4.55
CA ARG A 218 -9.58 -9.18 5.60
C ARG A 218 -9.90 -7.73 5.92
N ILE A 219 -10.28 -6.92 4.94
CA ILE A 219 -10.59 -5.50 5.16
C ILE A 219 -12.05 -5.37 5.62
N THR A 220 -12.25 -4.77 6.77
CA THR A 220 -13.57 -4.64 7.39
C THR A 220 -14.05 -3.20 7.48
N HIS A 221 -13.14 -2.23 7.48
CA HIS A 221 -13.49 -0.81 7.67
C HIS A 221 -12.45 0.14 7.08
N THR A 222 -12.86 1.37 6.92
CA THR A 222 -12.00 2.50 6.56
C THR A 222 -12.08 3.57 7.64
N CYS A 223 -11.09 4.42 7.74
CA CYS A 223 -11.13 5.57 8.62
C CYS A 223 -10.84 6.86 7.85
N THR A 224 -11.46 7.95 8.32
CA THR A 224 -11.20 9.30 7.83
C THR A 224 -11.01 10.21 9.02
N PHE A 225 -10.01 11.07 8.99
CA PHE A 225 -9.76 12.03 10.06
C PHE A 225 -8.97 13.23 9.54
N SER A 226 -9.00 14.31 10.29
CA SER A 226 -8.23 15.52 10.00
C SER A 226 -7.11 15.69 11.01
N THR A 227 -5.96 16.16 10.54
CA THR A 227 -4.79 16.43 11.38
C THR A 227 -4.15 17.76 10.99
N THR A 228 -3.23 18.23 11.80
CA THR A 228 -2.36 19.37 11.53
C THR A 228 -1.41 19.08 10.34
N PRO A 229 -0.55 20.01 9.91
CA PRO A 229 0.48 19.77 8.90
C PRO A 229 1.41 18.57 9.16
N TYR A 230 1.36 17.97 10.35
CA TYR A 230 2.04 16.72 10.69
C TYR A 230 1.74 15.57 9.69
N GLY A 231 0.54 15.56 9.09
CA GLY A 231 0.18 14.57 8.08
C GLY A 231 0.79 14.79 6.68
N LEU A 232 1.51 15.90 6.44
CA LEU A 232 2.04 16.21 5.11
C LEU A 232 3.21 15.30 4.67
N ASP A 233 3.90 14.67 5.62
CA ASP A 233 5.01 13.75 5.31
C ASP A 233 4.53 12.39 4.80
N LEU A 234 3.22 12.17 4.78
CA LEU A 234 2.62 10.93 4.30
C LEU A 234 2.37 10.97 2.79
N ALA A 235 2.43 9.81 2.20
CA ALA A 235 2.03 9.58 0.82
C ALA A 235 0.97 8.47 0.74
N PRO A 236 0.12 8.44 -0.29
CA PRO A 236 -0.74 7.29 -0.54
C PRO A 236 0.07 5.99 -0.59
N GLY A 237 -0.46 4.95 0.04
CA GLY A 237 0.22 3.67 0.20
C GLY A 237 1.15 3.55 1.40
N ASP A 238 1.35 4.61 2.19
CA ASP A 238 2.09 4.53 3.46
C ASP A 238 1.24 3.86 4.55
N TYR A 239 1.92 3.18 5.48
CA TYR A 239 1.26 2.57 6.62
C TYR A 239 1.33 3.50 7.83
N ILE A 240 0.18 3.66 8.47
CA ILE A 240 0.02 4.48 9.67
C ILE A 240 -0.62 3.65 10.78
N ARG A 241 -0.41 4.06 12.01
CA ARG A 241 -1.14 3.50 13.14
C ARG A 241 -2.08 4.55 13.70
N VAL A 242 -3.36 4.19 13.84
CA VAL A 242 -4.38 5.07 14.38
C VAL A 242 -4.88 4.47 15.68
N ILE A 243 -4.71 5.20 16.78
CA ILE A 243 -5.07 4.76 18.12
C ILE A 243 -5.96 5.83 18.72
N THR A 244 -7.25 5.57 18.80
CA THR A 244 -8.25 6.51 19.35
C THR A 244 -9.11 5.82 20.41
N GLU A 245 -9.73 6.61 21.28
CA GLU A 245 -10.67 6.09 22.30
C GLU A 245 -11.93 5.45 21.67
N SER A 246 -12.24 5.81 20.44
CA SER A 246 -13.34 5.22 19.68
C SER A 246 -13.04 3.81 19.17
N SER A 247 -11.78 3.39 19.19
CA SER A 247 -11.42 2.02 18.85
C SER A 247 -11.88 1.06 19.95
N PRO A 248 -12.73 0.06 19.65
CA PRO A 248 -13.22 -0.85 20.67
C PRO A 248 -12.13 -1.71 21.34
N TYR A 249 -10.91 -1.63 20.85
CA TYR A 249 -9.79 -2.51 21.23
C TYR A 249 -8.66 -1.81 21.98
N SER A 250 -8.74 -0.50 22.25
CA SER A 250 -7.67 0.19 22.96
C SER A 250 -8.17 1.24 23.95
N ALA A 251 -7.83 1.08 25.21
CA ALA A 251 -7.84 2.19 26.13
C ALA A 251 -6.61 3.05 25.85
N VAL A 252 -6.79 4.10 25.05
CA VAL A 252 -5.69 5.01 24.68
C VAL A 252 -5.46 6.00 25.81
N ARG A 253 -4.21 6.12 26.22
CA ARG A 253 -3.74 7.11 27.18
C ARG A 253 -2.60 7.89 26.52
N THR A 254 -2.72 9.20 26.50
CA THR A 254 -1.67 10.11 26.03
C THR A 254 -1.07 10.86 27.19
N GLY A 255 0.17 11.31 27.07
CA GLY A 255 0.86 12.02 28.14
C GLY A 255 2.23 12.55 27.72
N THR A 256 3.06 12.83 28.70
CA THR A 256 4.44 13.29 28.49
C THR A 256 5.43 12.33 29.19
N ILE A 257 6.62 12.20 28.61
CA ILE A 257 7.73 11.44 29.18
C ILE A 257 8.79 12.45 29.63
N ALA A 258 9.19 12.38 30.89
CA ALA A 258 10.30 13.17 31.40
C ALA A 258 11.67 12.61 30.93
N ALA A 259 12.73 13.38 31.08
CA ALA A 259 14.09 12.98 30.69
C ALA A 259 14.57 11.70 31.40
N ASP A 260 14.08 11.43 32.59
CA ASP A 260 14.41 10.24 33.39
C ASP A 260 13.52 9.01 33.04
N GLY A 261 12.65 9.13 32.02
CA GLY A 261 11.72 8.09 31.61
C GLY A 261 10.40 8.06 32.36
N THR A 262 10.20 8.97 33.32
CA THR A 262 8.95 9.04 34.10
C THR A 262 7.80 9.48 33.21
N ILE A 263 6.70 8.72 33.24
CA ILE A 263 5.50 8.98 32.44
C ILE A 263 4.49 9.76 33.24
N THR A 264 4.00 10.83 32.71
CA THR A 264 2.88 11.60 33.24
C THR A 264 1.71 11.55 32.29
N LEU A 265 0.58 10.98 32.75
CA LEU A 265 -0.65 10.86 31.97
C LEU A 265 -1.66 11.93 32.39
N ALA A 266 -2.50 12.33 31.42
CA ALA A 266 -3.62 13.23 31.69
C ALA A 266 -4.70 12.59 32.59
N THR A 267 -4.81 11.24 32.54
CA THR A 267 -5.73 10.45 33.38
C THR A 267 -4.97 9.36 34.10
N SER A 268 -5.37 9.05 35.34
CA SER A 268 -4.79 7.95 36.12
C SER A 268 -5.11 6.60 35.47
N ILE A 269 -4.12 5.71 35.43
CA ILE A 269 -4.27 4.30 35.04
C ILE A 269 -3.98 3.41 36.23
N GLU A 270 -4.46 2.17 36.20
CA GLU A 270 -4.10 1.15 37.16
C GLU A 270 -2.62 0.78 37.01
N ASP A 271 -2.04 0.28 38.15
CA ASP A 271 -0.65 -0.21 38.11
C ASP A 271 -0.57 -1.45 37.21
N GLY A 272 0.42 -1.48 36.33
CA GLY A 272 0.61 -2.58 35.39
C GLY A 272 1.78 -2.36 34.46
N ASP A 273 2.01 -3.36 33.62
CA ASP A 273 2.99 -3.29 32.54
C ASP A 273 2.27 -2.86 31.25
N TYR A 274 2.79 -1.82 30.62
CA TYR A 274 2.24 -1.21 29.43
C TYR A 274 3.31 -1.11 28.34
N LYS A 275 2.90 -0.73 27.16
CA LYS A 275 3.80 -0.33 26.07
C LYS A 275 3.51 1.10 25.65
N ILE A 276 4.55 1.87 25.42
CA ILE A 276 4.44 3.20 24.81
C ILE A 276 4.78 3.06 23.32
N ILE A 277 3.99 3.73 22.52
CA ILE A 277 4.28 3.91 21.11
C ILE A 277 4.46 5.40 20.86
N TYR A 278 5.59 5.79 20.31
CA TYR A 278 5.87 7.18 19.95
C TYR A 278 6.63 7.27 18.64
N TYR A 279 6.60 8.46 18.06
CA TYR A 279 7.36 8.77 16.85
C TYR A 279 8.69 9.40 17.25
N ALA A 280 9.76 8.65 17.01
CA ALA A 280 11.11 9.14 17.25
C ALA A 280 11.57 9.96 16.04
N THR A 281 11.79 11.26 16.24
CA THR A 281 12.39 12.13 15.22
C THR A 281 13.91 12.07 15.33
N SER A 282 14.60 11.76 14.22
CA SER A 282 16.04 11.86 14.09
C SER A 282 16.44 13.29 13.69
N THR A 283 17.73 13.63 13.84
CA THR A 283 18.30 14.85 13.24
C THR A 283 18.33 14.79 11.72
N ASP A 284 18.28 13.59 11.17
CA ASP A 284 18.05 13.30 9.76
C ASP A 284 16.59 12.82 9.63
N ASP A 285 15.74 13.58 8.94
CA ASP A 285 14.31 13.24 8.77
C ASP A 285 14.11 11.86 8.08
N ALA A 286 15.14 11.36 7.39
CA ALA A 286 15.14 10.05 6.77
C ALA A 286 15.14 8.88 7.78
N ASP A 287 15.59 9.10 9.00
CA ASP A 287 15.72 8.07 10.05
C ASP A 287 14.61 8.15 11.12
N ALA A 288 13.59 8.96 10.88
CA ALA A 288 12.46 9.06 11.79
C ALA A 288 11.60 7.79 11.75
N GLU A 289 11.32 7.20 12.90
CA GLU A 289 10.61 5.93 13.01
C GLU A 289 9.62 5.88 14.16
N VAL A 290 8.68 4.95 14.06
CA VAL A 290 7.75 4.61 15.14
C VAL A 290 8.40 3.59 16.07
N VAL A 291 8.60 3.97 17.33
CA VAL A 291 9.27 3.15 18.34
C VAL A 291 8.27 2.66 19.37
N THR A 292 8.45 1.41 19.81
CA THR A 292 7.70 0.81 20.92
C THR A 292 8.64 0.53 22.07
N ILE A 293 8.28 1.02 23.26
CA ILE A 293 9.05 0.84 24.50
C ILE A 293 8.15 0.23 25.57
N ASP A 294 8.72 -0.70 26.35
CA ASP A 294 8.04 -1.26 27.51
C ASP A 294 8.04 -0.26 28.68
N VAL A 295 6.93 -0.22 29.43
CA VAL A 295 6.75 0.59 30.62
C VAL A 295 6.55 -0.34 31.81
N SER A 296 7.30 -0.14 32.84
CA SER A 296 7.12 -0.85 34.10
C SER A 296 7.14 0.13 35.29
N ASN A 297 6.15 0.03 36.18
CA ASN A 297 6.01 0.94 37.32
C ASN A 297 5.98 2.43 36.97
N GLY A 298 5.36 2.80 35.81
CA GLY A 298 5.25 4.17 35.38
C GLY A 298 6.54 4.75 34.78
N ILE A 299 7.56 3.93 34.53
CA ILE A 299 8.85 4.32 33.94
C ILE A 299 9.04 3.60 32.63
N ALA A 300 9.34 4.37 31.57
CA ALA A 300 9.72 3.85 30.26
C ALA A 300 11.08 3.15 30.36
N GLN A 301 11.12 1.87 29.99
CA GLN A 301 12.34 1.07 30.03
C GLN A 301 13.22 1.43 28.81
N ASP A 302 14.53 1.45 29.02
CA ASP A 302 15.52 1.79 27.97
C ASP A 302 15.26 3.16 27.29
N TRP A 303 14.56 4.06 27.98
CA TRP A 303 14.37 5.43 27.52
C TRP A 303 15.69 6.18 27.48
N SER A 304 16.12 6.55 26.30
CA SER A 304 17.26 7.43 26.12
C SER A 304 16.75 8.80 25.70
N ASP A 305 16.81 9.78 26.60
CA ASP A 305 16.52 11.16 26.25
C ASP A 305 17.62 11.70 25.33
N SER A 306 17.31 11.83 24.07
CA SER A 306 18.16 12.55 23.10
C SER A 306 18.03 14.08 23.22
N GLY A 307 17.51 14.60 24.35
CA GLY A 307 17.20 16.01 24.57
C GLY A 307 15.86 16.45 23.95
N ARG A 308 15.06 15.51 23.50
CA ARG A 308 13.74 15.75 22.89
C ARG A 308 12.70 14.99 23.70
N GLY A 309 12.01 15.68 24.59
CA GLY A 309 10.85 15.06 25.24
C GLY A 309 9.85 14.60 24.18
N ALA A 310 9.43 13.33 24.24
CA ALA A 310 8.38 12.85 23.35
C ALA A 310 7.09 13.59 23.68
N ALA A 311 6.72 14.54 22.84
CA ALA A 311 5.54 15.38 23.06
C ALA A 311 4.24 14.59 22.89
N ILE A 312 4.27 13.52 22.06
CA ILE A 312 3.09 12.73 21.70
C ILE A 312 3.45 11.25 21.76
N PHE A 313 2.80 10.52 22.63
CA PHE A 313 2.88 9.06 22.67
C PHE A 313 1.50 8.46 22.98
N SER A 314 1.36 7.18 22.73
CA SER A 314 0.20 6.39 23.17
C SER A 314 0.65 5.28 24.08
N LEU A 315 -0.02 5.15 25.22
CA LEU A 315 0.16 4.05 26.15
C LEU A 315 -0.90 2.98 25.86
N VAL A 316 -0.48 1.75 25.65
CA VAL A 316 -1.37 0.63 25.33
C VAL A 316 -1.04 -0.58 26.21
N GLU A 317 -2.05 -1.26 26.71
CA GLU A 317 -1.88 -2.51 27.47
C GLU A 317 -1.44 -3.64 26.55
N THR A 318 -1.99 -3.67 25.35
CA THR A 318 -1.66 -4.66 24.33
C THR A 318 -1.63 -4.00 22.96
N LEU A 319 -0.54 -4.21 22.22
CA LEU A 319 -0.52 -3.86 20.80
C LEU A 319 -1.46 -4.80 20.07
N THR A 320 -2.63 -4.31 19.68
CA THR A 320 -3.52 -5.07 18.82
C THR A 320 -3.11 -4.88 17.36
N SER A 321 -3.20 -5.95 16.60
CA SER A 321 -2.95 -5.95 15.14
C SER A 321 -3.92 -5.06 14.36
N GLU A 322 -4.96 -4.57 15.00
CA GLU A 322 -6.15 -3.97 14.40
C GLU A 322 -6.05 -2.46 14.17
N ASN A 323 -4.92 -1.85 14.51
CA ASN A 323 -4.75 -0.41 14.47
C ASN A 323 -3.86 0.07 13.31
N VAL A 324 -3.52 -0.81 12.38
CA VAL A 324 -2.70 -0.44 11.22
C VAL A 324 -3.61 -0.12 10.04
N TYR A 325 -3.37 1.02 9.43
CA TYR A 325 -4.10 1.50 8.26
C TYR A 325 -3.14 1.83 7.14
N ARG A 326 -3.61 1.70 5.91
CA ARG A 326 -2.91 2.11 4.71
C ARG A 326 -3.56 3.38 4.18
N VAL A 327 -2.76 4.41 4.01
CA VAL A 327 -3.23 5.70 3.49
C VAL A 327 -3.67 5.53 2.03
N GLU A 328 -4.89 5.96 1.72
CA GLU A 328 -5.43 5.94 0.36
C GLU A 328 -5.38 7.33 -0.25
N GLN A 329 -5.74 8.34 0.52
CA GLN A 329 -5.83 9.71 0.03
C GLN A 329 -5.45 10.70 1.11
N LEU A 330 -4.79 11.77 0.67
CA LEU A 330 -4.49 12.96 1.47
C LEU A 330 -5.02 14.19 0.76
N THR A 331 -5.69 15.05 1.52
CA THR A 331 -6.21 16.32 1.00
C THR A 331 -5.81 17.46 1.94
N LEU A 332 -5.07 18.42 1.44
CA LEU A 332 -4.74 19.64 2.17
C LEU A 332 -5.81 20.69 1.88
N ASN A 333 -6.46 21.20 2.91
CA ASN A 333 -7.42 22.29 2.78
C ASN A 333 -6.75 23.68 2.90
N GLN A 334 -7.55 24.75 2.70
CA GLN A 334 -7.07 26.13 2.75
C GLN A 334 -6.63 26.60 4.15
N GLU A 335 -7.00 25.86 5.20
CA GLU A 335 -6.65 26.15 6.60
C GLU A 335 -5.39 25.41 7.06
N ASN A 336 -4.65 24.81 6.15
CA ASN A 336 -3.52 23.92 6.42
C ASN A 336 -3.88 22.69 7.26
N ILE A 337 -5.11 22.23 7.17
CA ILE A 337 -5.57 20.99 7.77
C ILE A 337 -5.42 19.89 6.73
N VAL A 338 -4.84 18.77 7.13
CA VAL A 338 -4.66 17.58 6.30
C VAL A 338 -5.78 16.59 6.63
N GLU A 339 -6.62 16.29 5.67
CA GLU A 339 -7.61 15.22 5.76
C GLU A 339 -6.99 13.94 5.20
N ILE A 340 -7.05 12.87 5.98
CA ILE A 340 -6.49 11.56 5.67
C ILE A 340 -7.63 10.56 5.56
N SER A 341 -7.70 9.87 4.44
CA SER A 341 -8.52 8.67 4.25
C SER A 341 -7.62 7.46 4.17
N ALA A 342 -7.91 6.44 4.99
CA ALA A 342 -7.10 5.24 5.06
C ALA A 342 -7.98 3.99 5.25
N SER A 343 -7.59 2.87 4.64
CA SER A 343 -8.23 1.57 4.82
C SER A 343 -7.50 0.75 5.86
N GLU A 344 -8.25 -0.08 6.56
CA GLU A 344 -7.67 -1.09 7.45
C GLU A 344 -6.61 -1.92 6.68
N PHE A 345 -5.46 -2.10 7.32
CA PHE A 345 -4.43 -2.99 6.81
C PHE A 345 -4.14 -4.08 7.83
N PRO A 346 -4.79 -5.24 7.69
CA PRO A 346 -4.74 -6.29 8.70
C PRO A 346 -3.34 -6.85 8.87
N CYS A 347 -2.83 -6.75 10.08
CA CYS A 347 -1.53 -7.26 10.51
C CYS A 347 -1.67 -8.24 11.67
N ASP A 348 -0.66 -9.07 11.91
CA ASP A 348 -0.55 -9.80 13.17
C ASP A 348 0.08 -8.94 14.28
N ASN A 349 0.23 -9.51 15.48
CA ASN A 349 0.82 -8.82 16.62
C ASN A 349 2.28 -8.34 16.40
N GLY A 350 2.96 -8.87 15.38
CA GLY A 350 4.28 -8.43 14.96
C GLY A 350 4.24 -7.40 13.82
N SER A 351 3.08 -6.81 13.54
CA SER A 351 2.85 -5.91 12.40
C SER A 351 3.16 -6.53 11.04
N VAL A 352 3.11 -7.85 10.90
CA VAL A 352 3.30 -8.55 9.61
C VAL A 352 1.95 -8.66 8.90
N SER A 353 1.91 -8.30 7.62
CA SER A 353 0.72 -8.32 6.79
C SER A 353 0.04 -9.68 6.73
N LEU A 354 -1.21 -9.77 7.19
CA LEU A 354 -2.03 -10.98 7.04
C LEU A 354 -2.44 -11.20 5.57
N ILE A 355 -2.62 -10.13 4.80
CA ILE A 355 -2.92 -10.23 3.36
C ILE A 355 -1.74 -10.91 2.62
N ALA A 356 -0.52 -10.46 2.89
CA ALA A 356 0.67 -11.05 2.27
C ALA A 356 0.89 -12.52 2.70
N LYS A 357 0.60 -12.85 3.97
CA LYS A 357 0.66 -14.23 4.47
C LYS A 357 -0.35 -15.14 3.77
N ASP A 358 -1.61 -14.73 3.71
CA ASP A 358 -2.68 -15.52 3.10
C ASP A 358 -2.40 -15.80 1.62
N ILE A 359 -1.97 -14.79 0.85
CA ILE A 359 -1.67 -14.95 -0.58
C ILE A 359 -0.60 -16.02 -0.81
N LYS A 360 0.39 -16.12 0.06
CA LYS A 360 1.46 -17.13 -0.04
C LYS A 360 0.99 -18.52 0.34
N ASP A 361 0.07 -18.61 1.28
CA ASP A 361 -0.43 -19.92 1.73
C ASP A 361 -1.23 -20.58 0.59
N ARG A 362 -0.77 -21.76 0.19
CA ARG A 362 -1.40 -22.51 -0.90
C ARG A 362 -2.64 -23.27 -0.44
N ASP A 363 -2.69 -23.60 0.83
CA ASP A 363 -3.76 -24.44 1.40
C ASP A 363 -5.01 -23.61 1.72
N LEU A 364 -4.89 -22.27 1.75
CA LEU A 364 -6.01 -21.37 1.98
C LEU A 364 -6.90 -21.16 0.74
N PHE A 365 -6.50 -21.65 -0.43
CA PHE A 365 -7.22 -21.38 -1.68
C PHE A 365 -7.40 -22.63 -2.52
N ASP A 366 -8.61 -22.81 -3.01
CA ASP A 366 -8.90 -23.70 -4.11
C ASP A 366 -8.73 -22.97 -5.44
N VAL A 367 -7.94 -23.51 -6.36
CA VAL A 367 -7.67 -22.93 -7.67
C VAL A 367 -8.07 -23.91 -8.76
N PHE A 368 -9.04 -23.53 -9.60
CA PHE A 368 -9.62 -24.35 -10.66
C PHE A 368 -9.29 -23.83 -12.06
#